data_47020413c17f773b26c6ec02b5766c71
#
_entry.id   47020413c17f773b26c6ec02b5766c71
#
_cell.length_a   1.000
_cell.length_b   1.000
_cell.length_c   1.000
_cell.angle_alpha   90.00
_cell.angle_beta   90.00
_cell.angle_gamma   90.00
#
_symmetry.space_group_name_H-M   'P 1'
#
loop_
_entity.id
_entity.type
_entity.pdbx_description
1 polymer ?
#
loop_
_entity_poly.entity_id
_entity_poly.type
_entity_poly.pdbx_seq_one_letter_code
_entity_poly.pdbx_strand_id
1 'polypeptide(L)'
;MTDRERQGWIIVASLFVTLLLIFGSGYNTGSVFIQPLIKYFGWSRTKVSSLQSLLAVSAGVSGPLVGWLLDRVEARLVMVAGAATAGASWLLASQANSFPVLLVAYLMMGIGLAAATLLPASLVIANWFGAKRGLAMGMTFAGTSFGGAVMAIVASHAIVWGGSWRVGYVTLAIPMIVVVIPLVLLVIRTRPDDAPGVTISVSDRADALPGFELSEAMRTRSFWMLCGGQFLYATLAAGVGLHFIPYMIGLGYSGTFAAGMLSVVFLFTTVGKLGMGFAADRVSARIALTVNFIGAAIGMMLIFAARNPLLLYPFVAVYGLTLGAPLVLFPLLTADSLGLKRFGAIGGVSGIFNTAGAFVGPMMLGRIFDVTGSYSTAFEICIVLCGLGVAATLACLPFESEQARSRLRVARAATAA
;
A
#
# COMPACT_ATOMS: atom_id res chain seq x y z
N MET A 1 15.35 -4.94 -26.92
CA MET A 1 15.12 -5.35 -25.54
C MET A 1 16.09 -6.47 -25.21
N THR A 2 16.94 -6.29 -24.22
CA THR A 2 17.87 -7.33 -23.78
C THR A 2 17.11 -8.46 -23.07
N ASP A 3 17.69 -9.67 -22.97
CA ASP A 3 17.05 -10.79 -22.23
C ASP A 3 16.77 -10.40 -20.78
N ARG A 4 17.64 -9.62 -20.14
CA ARG A 4 17.46 -9.08 -18.81
C ARG A 4 16.25 -8.14 -18.72
N GLU A 5 16.07 -7.24 -19.68
CA GLU A 5 14.90 -6.35 -19.72
C GLU A 5 13.59 -7.15 -19.90
N ARG A 6 13.60 -8.15 -20.78
CA ARG A 6 12.45 -9.03 -21.01
C ARG A 6 12.07 -9.76 -19.71
N GLN A 7 13.05 -10.32 -19.02
CA GLN A 7 12.82 -11.00 -17.75
C GLN A 7 12.28 -10.05 -16.67
N GLY A 8 12.80 -8.83 -16.59
CA GLY A 8 12.30 -7.80 -15.68
C GLY A 8 10.81 -7.49 -15.91
N TRP A 9 10.36 -7.36 -17.16
CA TRP A 9 8.95 -7.13 -17.48
C TRP A 9 8.05 -8.34 -17.20
N ILE A 10 8.57 -9.57 -17.35
CA ILE A 10 7.87 -10.79 -16.93
C ILE A 10 7.67 -10.79 -15.41
N ILE A 11 8.67 -10.37 -14.65
CA ILE A 11 8.57 -10.21 -13.18
C ILE A 11 7.51 -9.16 -12.83
N VAL A 12 7.48 -8.00 -13.51
CA VAL A 12 6.43 -6.98 -13.32
C VAL A 12 5.04 -7.55 -13.53
N ALA A 13 4.82 -8.29 -14.63
CA ALA A 13 3.54 -8.94 -14.90
C ALA A 13 3.16 -9.97 -13.82
N SER A 14 4.13 -10.73 -13.34
CA SER A 14 3.93 -11.73 -12.29
C SER A 14 3.61 -11.09 -10.94
N LEU A 15 4.28 -9.99 -10.60
CA LEU A 15 3.99 -9.20 -9.41
C LEU A 15 2.62 -8.52 -9.50
N PHE A 16 2.23 -8.02 -10.69
CA PHE A 16 0.88 -7.50 -10.91
C PHE A 16 -0.19 -8.55 -10.58
N VAL A 17 -0.05 -9.78 -11.11
CA VAL A 17 -0.99 -10.87 -10.83
C VAL A 17 -0.99 -11.23 -9.34
N THR A 18 0.18 -11.28 -8.70
CA THR A 18 0.31 -11.54 -7.26
C THR A 18 -0.45 -10.50 -6.43
N LEU A 19 -0.27 -9.20 -6.75
CA LEU A 19 -0.96 -8.11 -6.04
C LEU A 19 -2.46 -8.11 -6.36
N LEU A 20 -2.86 -8.42 -7.59
CA LEU A 20 -4.25 -8.56 -7.98
C LEU A 20 -4.94 -9.62 -7.12
N LEU A 21 -4.34 -10.80 -6.99
CA LEU A 21 -4.95 -11.91 -6.28
C LEU A 21 -4.90 -11.74 -4.76
N ILE A 22 -3.73 -11.44 -4.17
CA ILE A 22 -3.57 -11.38 -2.71
C ILE A 22 -4.15 -10.08 -2.15
N PHE A 23 -3.76 -8.92 -2.69
CA PHE A 23 -4.24 -7.63 -2.18
C PHE A 23 -5.74 -7.44 -2.48
N GLY A 24 -6.18 -7.84 -3.67
CA GLY A 24 -7.59 -7.84 -4.05
C GLY A 24 -8.45 -8.65 -3.09
N SER A 25 -8.02 -9.87 -2.78
CA SER A 25 -8.76 -10.76 -1.89
C SER A 25 -8.70 -10.35 -0.41
N GLY A 26 -7.61 -9.75 0.04
CA GLY A 26 -7.43 -9.36 1.44
C GLY A 26 -8.11 -8.04 1.79
N TYR A 27 -7.72 -6.96 1.12
CA TYR A 27 -8.20 -5.62 1.46
C TYR A 27 -9.58 -5.30 0.90
N ASN A 28 -9.88 -5.75 -0.33
CA ASN A 28 -11.00 -5.19 -1.08
C ASN A 28 -12.28 -6.04 -1.03
N THR A 29 -12.20 -7.31 -0.58
CA THR A 29 -13.37 -8.19 -0.50
C THR A 29 -14.10 -8.16 0.83
N GLY A 30 -13.55 -7.51 1.87
CA GLY A 30 -14.12 -7.51 3.22
C GLY A 30 -15.59 -7.11 3.26
N SER A 31 -16.00 -6.11 2.49
CA SER A 31 -17.38 -5.64 2.44
C SER A 31 -18.36 -6.69 1.91
N VAL A 32 -17.91 -7.60 1.02
CA VAL A 32 -18.75 -8.66 0.44
C VAL A 32 -19.18 -9.68 1.51
N PHE A 33 -18.35 -9.91 2.53
CA PHE A 33 -18.62 -10.88 3.60
C PHE A 33 -19.43 -10.32 4.77
N ILE A 34 -19.57 -8.99 4.89
CA ILE A 34 -20.26 -8.37 6.05
C ILE A 34 -21.68 -8.91 6.21
N GLN A 35 -22.51 -8.80 5.19
CA GLN A 35 -23.92 -9.22 5.26
C GLN A 35 -24.09 -10.74 5.44
N PRO A 36 -23.39 -11.61 4.69
CA PRO A 36 -23.45 -13.05 4.89
C PRO A 36 -23.07 -13.48 6.30
N LEU A 37 -22.02 -12.89 6.92
CA LEU A 37 -21.58 -13.21 8.26
C LEU A 37 -22.57 -12.72 9.32
N ILE A 38 -23.13 -11.50 9.18
CA ILE A 38 -24.18 -11.00 10.06
C ILE A 38 -25.39 -11.94 10.04
N LYS A 39 -25.84 -12.33 8.82
CA LYS A 39 -27.00 -13.21 8.65
C LYS A 39 -26.78 -14.61 9.28
N TYR A 40 -25.57 -15.13 9.14
CA TYR A 40 -25.26 -16.49 9.61
C TYR A 40 -25.04 -16.57 11.12
N PHE A 41 -24.28 -15.62 11.70
CA PHE A 41 -23.89 -15.66 13.10
C PHE A 41 -24.72 -14.77 14.02
N GLY A 42 -25.57 -13.88 13.49
CA GLY A 42 -26.32 -12.91 14.28
C GLY A 42 -25.45 -11.82 14.92
N TRP A 43 -24.21 -11.62 14.44
CA TRP A 43 -23.30 -10.64 15.02
C TRP A 43 -23.63 -9.21 14.59
N SER A 44 -23.24 -8.23 15.43
CA SER A 44 -23.35 -6.82 15.06
C SER A 44 -22.42 -6.48 13.88
N ARG A 45 -22.80 -5.46 13.12
CA ARG A 45 -21.99 -4.94 12.00
C ARG A 45 -20.60 -4.53 12.48
N THR A 46 -20.51 -3.87 13.65
CA THR A 46 -19.23 -3.46 14.25
C THR A 46 -18.31 -4.65 14.50
N LYS A 47 -18.86 -5.76 15.06
CA LYS A 47 -18.10 -6.97 15.34
C LYS A 47 -17.54 -7.61 14.06
N VAL A 48 -18.33 -7.64 12.97
CA VAL A 48 -17.86 -8.17 11.69
C VAL A 48 -16.84 -7.23 11.05
N SER A 49 -17.09 -5.92 11.08
CA SER A 49 -16.17 -4.93 10.49
C SER A 49 -14.81 -4.87 11.21
N SER A 50 -14.77 -5.19 12.53
CA SER A 50 -13.52 -5.23 13.29
C SER A 50 -12.52 -6.26 12.74
N LEU A 51 -12.98 -7.31 12.08
CA LEU A 51 -12.11 -8.29 11.41
C LEU A 51 -11.21 -7.61 10.35
N GLN A 52 -11.80 -6.74 9.53
CA GLN A 52 -11.05 -6.00 8.49
C GLN A 52 -10.05 -5.01 9.11
N SER A 53 -10.43 -4.35 10.18
CA SER A 53 -9.52 -3.45 10.91
C SER A 53 -8.33 -4.21 11.49
N LEU A 54 -8.57 -5.40 12.06
CA LEU A 54 -7.52 -6.24 12.62
C LEU A 54 -6.58 -6.82 11.55
N LEU A 55 -7.10 -7.16 10.36
CA LEU A 55 -6.28 -7.50 9.21
C LEU A 55 -5.30 -6.35 8.87
N ALA A 56 -5.81 -5.12 8.78
CA ALA A 56 -4.99 -3.95 8.46
C ALA A 56 -3.92 -3.69 9.54
N VAL A 57 -4.28 -3.80 10.82
CA VAL A 57 -3.33 -3.67 11.94
C VAL A 57 -2.27 -4.76 11.88
N SER A 58 -2.68 -6.03 11.67
CA SER A 58 -1.76 -7.16 11.56
C SER A 58 -0.77 -6.98 10.39
N ALA A 59 -1.25 -6.53 9.24
CA ALA A 59 -0.39 -6.23 8.09
C ALA A 59 0.64 -5.14 8.43
N GLY A 60 0.21 -4.05 9.08
CA GLY A 60 1.08 -2.94 9.45
C GLY A 60 2.13 -3.34 10.49
N VAL A 61 1.72 -4.03 11.55
CA VAL A 61 2.62 -4.50 12.62
C VAL A 61 3.62 -5.55 12.12
N SER A 62 3.23 -6.36 11.14
CA SER A 62 4.13 -7.34 10.52
C SER A 62 5.18 -6.71 9.60
N GLY A 63 4.99 -5.47 9.16
CA GLY A 63 5.88 -4.78 8.22
C GLY A 63 7.36 -4.81 8.61
N PRO A 64 7.74 -4.41 9.84
CA PRO A 64 9.14 -4.44 10.28
C PRO A 64 9.75 -5.84 10.27
N LEU A 65 9.00 -6.87 10.68
CA LEU A 65 9.47 -8.25 10.66
C LEU A 65 9.68 -8.73 9.22
N VAL A 66 8.72 -8.46 8.33
CA VAL A 66 8.83 -8.78 6.90
C VAL A 66 10.00 -8.04 6.28
N GLY A 67 10.19 -6.75 6.61
CA GLY A 67 11.31 -5.95 6.13
C GLY A 67 12.66 -6.53 6.57
N TRP A 68 12.78 -6.94 7.84
CA TRP A 68 13.96 -7.58 8.36
C TRP A 68 14.25 -8.95 7.69
N LEU A 69 13.19 -9.72 7.39
CA LEU A 69 13.32 -10.97 6.63
C LEU A 69 13.81 -10.74 5.21
N LEU A 70 13.27 -9.71 4.52
CA LEU A 70 13.66 -9.38 3.15
C LEU A 70 15.13 -8.95 3.01
N ASP A 71 15.73 -8.43 4.07
CA ASP A 71 17.15 -8.08 4.10
C ASP A 71 18.07 -9.30 4.30
N ARG A 72 17.52 -10.47 4.70
CA ARG A 72 18.26 -11.69 5.04
C ARG A 72 17.89 -12.91 4.20
N VAL A 73 16.68 -12.92 3.67
CA VAL A 73 16.09 -14.04 2.93
C VAL A 73 15.68 -13.56 1.55
N GLU A 74 15.77 -14.41 0.54
CA GLU A 74 15.28 -14.07 -0.80
C GLU A 74 13.81 -13.65 -0.76
N ALA A 75 13.49 -12.53 -1.43
CA ALA A 75 12.12 -12.01 -1.49
C ALA A 75 11.13 -13.07 -2.01
N ARG A 76 11.58 -13.93 -2.94
CA ARG A 76 10.80 -15.07 -3.44
C ARG A 76 10.29 -15.98 -2.32
N LEU A 77 11.14 -16.36 -1.38
CA LEU A 77 10.75 -17.26 -0.27
C LEU A 77 9.82 -16.56 0.71
N VAL A 78 10.06 -15.29 1.01
CA VAL A 78 9.18 -14.47 1.86
C VAL A 78 7.80 -14.34 1.22
N MET A 79 7.73 -14.08 -0.09
CA MET A 79 6.47 -13.98 -0.83
C MET A 79 5.71 -15.30 -0.90
N VAL A 80 6.41 -16.42 -1.09
CA VAL A 80 5.79 -17.76 -1.06
C VAL A 80 5.21 -18.07 0.30
N ALA A 81 5.96 -17.83 1.38
CA ALA A 81 5.46 -18.01 2.74
C ALA A 81 4.25 -17.11 3.02
N GLY A 82 4.29 -15.86 2.54
CA GLY A 82 3.17 -14.92 2.61
C GLY A 82 1.94 -15.40 1.85
N ALA A 83 2.10 -15.87 0.62
CA ALA A 83 1.00 -16.40 -0.20
C ALA A 83 0.40 -17.68 0.41
N ALA A 84 1.25 -18.57 0.94
CA ALA A 84 0.79 -19.77 1.64
C ALA A 84 0.00 -19.42 2.91
N THR A 85 0.49 -18.46 3.69
CA THR A 85 -0.20 -17.95 4.88
C THR A 85 -1.54 -17.31 4.51
N ALA A 86 -1.59 -16.49 3.44
CA ALA A 86 -2.81 -15.88 2.95
C ALA A 86 -3.83 -16.92 2.44
N GLY A 87 -3.37 -17.90 1.68
CA GLY A 87 -4.23 -19.02 1.22
C GLY A 87 -4.78 -19.84 2.39
N ALA A 88 -3.91 -20.24 3.32
CA ALA A 88 -4.30 -20.98 4.53
C ALA A 88 -5.28 -20.19 5.40
N SER A 89 -5.11 -18.85 5.51
CA SER A 89 -6.00 -17.98 6.28
C SER A 89 -7.43 -18.01 5.76
N TRP A 90 -7.63 -17.94 4.44
CA TRP A 90 -8.97 -18.00 3.85
C TRP A 90 -9.56 -19.42 3.90
N LEU A 91 -8.73 -20.48 3.80
CA LEU A 91 -9.20 -21.85 4.07
C LEU A 91 -9.65 -22.00 5.53
N LEU A 92 -8.92 -21.45 6.49
CA LEU A 92 -9.31 -21.43 7.89
C LEU A 92 -10.61 -20.61 8.09
N ALA A 93 -10.72 -19.45 7.45
CA ALA A 93 -11.94 -18.64 7.50
C ALA A 93 -13.15 -19.42 6.96
N SER A 94 -12.99 -20.21 5.91
CA SER A 94 -14.08 -21.01 5.33
C SER A 94 -14.64 -22.07 6.30
N GLN A 95 -13.83 -22.52 7.24
CA GLN A 95 -14.21 -23.52 8.25
C GLN A 95 -14.67 -22.90 9.57
N ALA A 96 -14.69 -21.56 9.68
CA ALA A 96 -14.99 -20.89 10.92
C ALA A 96 -16.43 -21.14 11.39
N ASN A 97 -16.55 -21.48 12.68
CA ASN A 97 -17.82 -21.63 13.39
C ASN A 97 -17.93 -20.64 14.58
N SER A 98 -16.90 -19.81 14.78
CA SER A 98 -16.85 -18.87 15.88
C SER A 98 -16.03 -17.63 15.50
N PHE A 99 -16.24 -16.53 16.24
CA PHE A 99 -15.52 -15.28 16.04
C PHE A 99 -13.99 -15.42 16.23
N PRO A 100 -13.47 -16.13 17.26
CA PRO A 100 -12.03 -16.30 17.42
C PRO A 100 -11.34 -16.97 16.23
N VAL A 101 -11.98 -17.93 15.56
CA VAL A 101 -11.42 -18.59 14.38
C VAL A 101 -11.32 -17.60 13.21
N LEU A 102 -12.37 -16.82 12.96
CA LEU A 102 -12.32 -15.74 11.94
C LEU A 102 -11.28 -14.68 12.32
N LEU A 103 -11.17 -14.30 13.59
CA LEU A 103 -10.16 -13.37 14.05
C LEU A 103 -8.75 -13.85 13.71
N VAL A 104 -8.42 -15.10 14.06
CA VAL A 104 -7.11 -15.69 13.73
C VAL A 104 -6.88 -15.70 12.22
N ALA A 105 -7.89 -16.10 11.43
CA ALA A 105 -7.79 -16.10 9.97
C ALA A 105 -7.49 -14.70 9.42
N TYR A 106 -8.18 -13.66 9.87
CA TYR A 106 -7.94 -12.29 9.41
C TYR A 106 -6.58 -11.73 9.86
N LEU A 107 -6.12 -12.07 11.06
CA LEU A 107 -4.76 -11.73 11.51
C LEU A 107 -3.70 -12.43 10.65
N MET A 108 -3.87 -13.72 10.36
CA MET A 108 -2.99 -14.46 9.45
C MET A 108 -2.99 -13.86 8.04
N MET A 109 -4.16 -13.45 7.53
CA MET A 109 -4.25 -12.80 6.22
C MET A 109 -3.46 -11.50 6.19
N GLY A 110 -3.50 -10.68 7.26
CA GLY A 110 -2.70 -9.46 7.36
C GLY A 110 -1.19 -9.74 7.27
N ILE A 111 -0.70 -10.76 7.99
CA ILE A 111 0.70 -11.21 7.91
C ILE A 111 1.05 -11.66 6.48
N GLY A 112 0.21 -12.52 5.90
CA GLY A 112 0.40 -13.03 4.53
C GLY A 112 0.44 -11.91 3.49
N LEU A 113 -0.46 -10.93 3.63
CA LEU A 113 -0.53 -9.76 2.78
C LEU A 113 0.74 -8.89 2.88
N ALA A 114 1.24 -8.62 4.09
CA ALA A 114 2.47 -7.88 4.29
C ALA A 114 3.67 -8.58 3.63
N ALA A 115 3.76 -9.91 3.80
CA ALA A 115 4.87 -10.72 3.31
C ALA A 115 4.86 -10.96 1.79
N ALA A 116 3.70 -10.88 1.13
CA ALA A 116 3.60 -11.26 -0.29
C ALA A 116 3.26 -10.08 -1.24
N THR A 117 3.07 -8.85 -0.75
CA THR A 117 2.58 -7.78 -1.63
C THR A 117 3.54 -6.58 -1.74
N LEU A 118 3.18 -5.42 -1.21
CA LEU A 118 3.79 -4.14 -1.54
C LEU A 118 5.29 -4.05 -1.26
N LEU A 119 5.72 -4.45 -0.05
CA LEU A 119 7.13 -4.28 0.34
C LEU A 119 8.08 -5.18 -0.43
N PRO A 120 7.85 -6.52 -0.52
CA PRO A 120 8.72 -7.37 -1.34
C PRO A 120 8.65 -7.04 -2.82
N ALA A 121 7.49 -6.67 -3.38
CA ALA A 121 7.37 -6.24 -4.76
C ALA A 121 8.20 -4.97 -5.04
N SER A 122 8.17 -3.99 -4.13
CA SER A 122 8.99 -2.77 -4.23
C SER A 122 10.48 -3.10 -4.25
N LEU A 123 10.93 -3.99 -3.35
CA LEU A 123 12.32 -4.43 -3.29
C LEU A 123 12.78 -5.11 -4.59
N VAL A 124 11.98 -6.05 -5.10
CA VAL A 124 12.28 -6.77 -6.35
C VAL A 124 12.41 -5.77 -7.50
N ILE A 125 11.44 -4.86 -7.68
CA ILE A 125 11.48 -3.88 -8.77
C ILE A 125 12.66 -2.91 -8.60
N ALA A 126 12.95 -2.47 -7.37
CA ALA A 126 14.08 -1.59 -7.10
C ALA A 126 15.42 -2.22 -7.47
N ASN A 127 15.55 -3.54 -7.37
CA ASN A 127 16.75 -4.28 -7.77
C ASN A 127 16.84 -4.54 -9.29
N TRP A 128 15.69 -4.72 -9.95
CA TRP A 128 15.65 -5.06 -11.38
C TRP A 128 15.71 -3.84 -12.32
N PHE A 129 15.15 -2.72 -11.89
CA PHE A 129 14.99 -1.54 -12.72
C PHE A 129 15.76 -0.34 -12.16
N GLY A 130 16.49 0.35 -13.06
CA GLY A 130 17.10 1.66 -12.79
C GLY A 130 16.20 2.79 -13.33
N ALA A 131 16.37 3.13 -14.60
CA ALA A 131 15.70 4.28 -15.23
C ALA A 131 14.18 4.16 -15.38
N LYS A 132 13.62 2.95 -15.43
CA LYS A 132 12.17 2.69 -15.60
C LYS A 132 11.51 2.14 -14.31
N ARG A 133 12.10 2.41 -13.15
CA ARG A 133 11.67 1.87 -11.86
C ARG A 133 10.25 2.33 -11.51
N GLY A 134 9.95 3.60 -11.72
CA GLY A 134 8.63 4.18 -11.42
C GLY A 134 7.52 3.59 -12.27
N LEU A 135 7.74 3.44 -13.58
CA LEU A 135 6.79 2.80 -14.48
C LEU A 135 6.55 1.34 -14.08
N ALA A 136 7.61 0.58 -13.79
CA ALA A 136 7.53 -0.81 -13.36
C ALA A 136 6.75 -0.96 -12.04
N MET A 137 6.99 -0.09 -11.05
CA MET A 137 6.21 -0.05 -9.81
C MET A 137 4.75 0.34 -10.06
N GLY A 138 4.51 1.34 -10.90
CA GLY A 138 3.16 1.77 -11.28
C GLY A 138 2.35 0.64 -11.91
N MET A 139 2.93 -0.09 -12.87
CA MET A 139 2.29 -1.26 -13.49
C MET A 139 2.02 -2.37 -12.47
N THR A 140 2.99 -2.71 -11.66
CA THR A 140 2.82 -3.72 -10.60
C THR A 140 1.71 -3.35 -9.64
N PHE A 141 1.71 -2.12 -9.15
CA PHE A 141 0.74 -1.69 -8.12
C PHE A 141 -0.65 -1.38 -8.68
N ALA A 142 -0.80 -1.22 -10.00
CA ALA A 142 -2.10 -1.23 -10.64
C ALA A 142 -2.87 -2.52 -10.34
N GLY A 143 -2.17 -3.65 -10.14
CA GLY A 143 -2.75 -4.93 -9.71
C GLY A 143 -3.62 -4.81 -8.44
N THR A 144 -3.26 -3.93 -7.49
CA THR A 144 -4.06 -3.73 -6.27
C THR A 144 -5.46 -3.16 -6.55
N SER A 145 -5.57 -2.24 -7.52
CA SER A 145 -6.86 -1.63 -7.90
C SER A 145 -7.71 -2.58 -8.76
N PHE A 146 -7.09 -3.23 -9.74
CA PHE A 146 -7.76 -4.27 -10.53
C PHE A 146 -8.20 -5.44 -9.65
N GLY A 147 -7.37 -5.84 -8.69
CA GLY A 147 -7.69 -6.89 -7.73
C GLY A 147 -8.95 -6.56 -6.93
N GLY A 148 -9.11 -5.32 -6.50
CA GLY A 148 -10.32 -4.89 -5.79
C GLY A 148 -11.58 -5.08 -6.60
N ALA A 149 -11.55 -4.68 -7.87
CA ALA A 149 -12.70 -4.82 -8.76
C ALA A 149 -12.99 -6.29 -9.08
N VAL A 150 -11.99 -7.06 -9.48
CA VAL A 150 -12.16 -8.44 -9.94
C VAL A 150 -12.51 -9.38 -8.79
N MET A 151 -11.75 -9.34 -7.68
CA MET A 151 -11.89 -10.32 -6.60
C MET A 151 -13.17 -10.11 -5.78
N ALA A 152 -13.69 -8.87 -5.69
CA ALA A 152 -14.99 -8.61 -5.08
C ALA A 152 -16.14 -9.25 -5.89
N ILE A 153 -16.09 -9.14 -7.23
CA ILE A 153 -17.05 -9.78 -8.13
C ILE A 153 -16.96 -11.30 -8.01
N VAL A 154 -15.75 -11.86 -8.05
CA VAL A 154 -15.51 -13.30 -7.92
C VAL A 154 -16.06 -13.83 -6.60
N ALA A 155 -15.75 -13.16 -5.47
CA ALA A 155 -16.25 -13.55 -4.15
C ALA A 155 -17.80 -13.48 -4.07
N SER A 156 -18.39 -12.39 -4.59
CA SER A 156 -19.84 -12.22 -4.59
C SER A 156 -20.56 -13.33 -5.38
N HIS A 157 -20.09 -13.63 -6.59
CA HIS A 157 -20.67 -14.71 -7.40
C HIS A 157 -20.48 -16.09 -6.76
N ALA A 158 -19.29 -16.34 -6.18
CA ALA A 158 -19.02 -17.59 -5.47
C ALA A 158 -19.96 -17.81 -4.29
N ILE A 159 -20.27 -16.76 -3.53
CA ILE A 159 -21.23 -16.83 -2.42
C ILE A 159 -22.64 -17.12 -2.93
N VAL A 160 -23.07 -16.46 -4.01
CA VAL A 160 -24.42 -16.65 -4.59
C VAL A 160 -24.57 -18.06 -5.18
N TRP A 161 -23.64 -18.50 -6.02
CA TRP A 161 -23.71 -19.81 -6.68
C TRP A 161 -23.49 -20.97 -5.71
N GLY A 162 -22.58 -20.80 -4.74
CA GLY A 162 -22.31 -21.83 -3.73
C GLY A 162 -23.28 -21.82 -2.55
N GLY A 163 -24.21 -20.85 -2.48
CA GLY A 163 -25.19 -20.73 -1.41
C GLY A 163 -24.59 -20.47 -0.01
N SER A 164 -23.27 -20.20 0.09
CA SER A 164 -22.57 -20.06 1.35
C SER A 164 -21.38 -19.12 1.26
N TRP A 165 -21.21 -18.27 2.28
CA TRP A 165 -20.03 -17.43 2.44
C TRP A 165 -18.72 -18.23 2.55
N ARG A 166 -18.78 -19.50 2.98
CA ARG A 166 -17.63 -20.42 3.04
C ARG A 166 -17.04 -20.67 1.67
N VAL A 167 -17.90 -20.87 0.66
CA VAL A 167 -17.47 -21.03 -0.74
C VAL A 167 -16.74 -19.78 -1.24
N GLY A 168 -17.20 -18.60 -0.85
CA GLY A 168 -16.51 -17.35 -1.15
C GLY A 168 -15.05 -17.33 -0.66
N TYR A 169 -14.79 -17.73 0.59
CA TYR A 169 -13.42 -17.80 1.11
C TYR A 169 -12.57 -18.87 0.43
N VAL A 170 -13.12 -20.07 0.16
CA VAL A 170 -12.41 -21.12 -0.58
C VAL A 170 -12.02 -20.62 -1.98
N THR A 171 -12.95 -19.97 -2.69
CA THR A 171 -12.70 -19.40 -4.02
C THR A 171 -11.59 -18.35 -4.01
N LEU A 172 -11.47 -17.55 -2.95
CA LEU A 172 -10.38 -16.59 -2.79
C LEU A 172 -9.05 -17.25 -2.41
N ALA A 173 -9.08 -18.40 -1.68
CA ALA A 173 -7.88 -19.12 -1.26
C ALA A 173 -7.19 -19.85 -2.42
N ILE A 174 -7.97 -20.48 -3.31
CA ILE A 174 -7.44 -21.32 -4.39
C ILE A 174 -6.43 -20.58 -5.27
N PRO A 175 -6.71 -19.38 -5.81
CA PRO A 175 -5.75 -18.69 -6.67
C PRO A 175 -4.44 -18.32 -5.94
N MET A 176 -4.48 -18.08 -4.63
CA MET A 176 -3.27 -17.78 -3.86
C MET A 176 -2.33 -18.99 -3.81
N ILE A 177 -2.89 -20.18 -3.67
CA ILE A 177 -2.11 -21.42 -3.56
C ILE A 177 -1.71 -21.93 -4.96
N VAL A 178 -2.68 -22.01 -5.88
CA VAL A 178 -2.49 -22.67 -7.18
C VAL A 178 -1.84 -21.77 -8.22
N VAL A 179 -2.04 -20.45 -8.14
CA VAL A 179 -1.49 -19.50 -9.11
C VAL A 179 -0.30 -18.76 -8.52
N VAL A 180 -0.47 -18.10 -7.35
CA VAL A 180 0.58 -17.20 -6.85
C VAL A 180 1.81 -17.97 -6.40
N ILE A 181 1.68 -19.07 -5.67
CA ILE A 181 2.85 -19.83 -5.19
C ILE A 181 3.71 -20.33 -6.36
N PRO A 182 3.18 -21.05 -7.36
CA PRO A 182 3.98 -21.47 -8.51
C PRO A 182 4.54 -20.29 -9.31
N LEU A 183 3.75 -19.23 -9.53
CA LEU A 183 4.18 -18.05 -10.26
C LEU A 183 5.38 -17.37 -9.57
N VAL A 184 5.31 -17.19 -8.26
CA VAL A 184 6.40 -16.60 -7.47
C VAL A 184 7.64 -17.50 -7.48
N LEU A 185 7.47 -18.80 -7.28
CA LEU A 185 8.58 -19.76 -7.26
C LEU A 185 9.32 -19.86 -8.59
N LEU A 186 8.59 -19.83 -9.70
CA LEU A 186 9.15 -20.06 -11.03
C LEU A 186 9.69 -18.78 -11.67
N VAL A 187 9.07 -17.63 -11.39
CA VAL A 187 9.34 -16.39 -12.12
C VAL A 187 10.10 -15.36 -11.30
N ILE A 188 9.73 -15.20 -10.01
CA ILE A 188 10.30 -14.12 -9.20
C ILE A 188 11.74 -14.46 -8.82
N ARG A 189 12.64 -13.52 -9.15
CA ARG A 189 14.01 -13.49 -8.67
C ARG A 189 14.24 -12.16 -7.97
N THR A 190 14.85 -12.20 -6.80
CA THR A 190 15.09 -10.99 -6.00
C THR A 190 15.99 -10.01 -6.73
N ARG A 191 16.96 -10.52 -7.49
CA ARG A 191 17.95 -9.75 -8.25
C ARG A 191 18.26 -10.38 -9.60
N PRO A 192 18.79 -9.60 -10.58
CA PRO A 192 19.14 -10.13 -11.90
C PRO A 192 20.17 -11.26 -11.89
N ASP A 193 21.07 -11.25 -10.90
CA ASP A 193 22.20 -12.16 -10.81
C ASP A 193 21.95 -13.39 -9.91
N ASP A 194 20.70 -13.61 -9.48
CA ASP A 194 20.29 -14.78 -8.70
C ASP A 194 20.19 -16.04 -9.60
N ALA A 195 21.30 -16.37 -10.30
CA ALA A 195 21.37 -17.60 -11.07
C ALA A 195 21.55 -18.82 -10.14
N PRO A 196 21.00 -20.01 -10.51
CA PRO A 196 21.22 -21.23 -9.77
C PRO A 196 22.74 -21.53 -9.67
N GLY A 197 23.26 -21.69 -8.44
CA GLY A 197 24.67 -22.04 -8.21
C GLY A 197 25.55 -20.94 -7.64
N VAL A 198 25.06 -19.69 -7.49
CA VAL A 198 25.83 -18.61 -6.86
C VAL A 198 25.58 -18.61 -5.35
N THR A 199 26.59 -19.04 -4.57
CA THR A 199 26.54 -19.22 -3.10
C THR A 199 26.81 -17.96 -2.27
N ILE A 200 26.66 -16.75 -2.82
CA ILE A 200 26.80 -15.52 -2.03
C ILE A 200 25.54 -15.33 -1.18
N SER A 201 25.68 -15.14 0.13
CA SER A 201 24.56 -14.95 1.03
C SER A 201 23.75 -13.67 0.66
N VAL A 202 22.44 -13.68 0.95
CA VAL A 202 21.57 -12.51 0.68
C VAL A 202 22.03 -11.30 1.48
N SER A 203 22.54 -11.53 2.71
CA SER A 203 23.11 -10.48 3.56
C SER A 203 24.36 -9.84 2.95
N ASP A 204 25.31 -10.64 2.46
CA ASP A 204 26.56 -10.14 1.88
C ASP A 204 26.29 -9.33 0.61
N ARG A 205 25.31 -9.78 -0.19
CA ARG A 205 24.86 -9.04 -1.38
C ARG A 205 24.13 -7.74 -1.02
N ALA A 206 23.34 -7.73 0.05
CA ALA A 206 22.67 -6.52 0.52
C ALA A 206 23.71 -5.51 1.03
N ASP A 207 24.75 -5.98 1.73
CA ASP A 207 25.83 -5.16 2.25
C ASP A 207 26.68 -4.51 1.15
N ALA A 208 26.73 -5.12 -0.05
CA ALA A 208 27.39 -4.55 -1.23
C ALA A 208 26.59 -3.42 -1.92
N LEU A 209 25.28 -3.26 -1.60
CA LEU A 209 24.47 -2.21 -2.20
C LEU A 209 24.70 -0.86 -1.50
N PRO A 210 24.64 0.27 -2.24
CA PRO A 210 24.69 1.59 -1.63
C PRO A 210 23.44 1.83 -0.79
N GLY A 211 23.62 2.31 0.44
CA GLY A 211 22.51 2.58 1.35
C GLY A 211 22.94 2.67 2.80
N PHE A 212 22.02 3.14 3.64
CA PHE A 212 22.22 3.22 5.09
C PHE A 212 21.82 1.91 5.77
N GLU A 213 22.48 1.59 6.90
CA GLU A 213 21.92 0.70 7.91
C GLU A 213 20.66 1.32 8.52
N LEU A 214 19.74 0.49 9.05
CA LEU A 214 18.50 1.00 9.66
C LEU A 214 18.78 2.01 10.77
N SER A 215 19.76 1.72 11.65
CA SER A 215 20.16 2.60 12.73
C SER A 215 20.75 3.93 12.25
N GLU A 216 21.45 3.91 11.12
CA GLU A 216 21.98 5.11 10.45
C GLU A 216 20.85 5.89 9.79
N ALA A 217 19.98 5.20 9.04
CA ALA A 217 18.82 5.80 8.39
C ALA A 217 17.92 6.56 9.39
N MET A 218 17.64 5.95 10.55
CA MET A 218 16.86 6.58 11.64
C MET A 218 17.50 7.85 12.22
N ARG A 219 18.79 8.08 12.00
CA ARG A 219 19.49 9.32 12.39
C ARG A 219 19.45 10.38 11.32
N THR A 220 18.96 10.05 10.11
CA THR A 220 18.85 11.00 8.99
C THR A 220 17.55 11.80 9.06
N ARG A 221 17.59 13.00 8.49
CA ARG A 221 16.39 13.83 8.34
C ARG A 221 15.41 13.17 7.36
N SER A 222 15.92 12.64 6.27
CA SER A 222 15.11 12.05 5.19
C SER A 222 14.25 10.90 5.68
N PHE A 223 14.73 10.06 6.60
CA PHE A 223 13.93 8.99 7.20
C PHE A 223 12.68 9.52 7.91
N TRP A 224 12.83 10.51 8.78
CA TRP A 224 11.70 11.07 9.54
C TRP A 224 10.74 11.87 8.67
N MET A 225 11.25 12.55 7.64
CA MET A 225 10.42 13.24 6.67
C MET A 225 9.60 12.25 5.82
N LEU A 226 10.19 11.12 5.45
CA LEU A 226 9.52 10.03 4.76
C LEU A 226 8.43 9.39 5.65
N CYS A 227 8.74 9.09 6.91
CA CYS A 227 7.76 8.59 7.89
C CYS A 227 6.60 9.57 8.09
N GLY A 228 6.90 10.85 8.27
CA GLY A 228 5.90 11.92 8.38
C GLY A 228 5.04 12.02 7.13
N GLY A 229 5.64 12.01 5.95
CA GLY A 229 4.91 12.03 4.68
C GLY A 229 3.96 10.85 4.52
N GLN A 230 4.39 9.64 4.87
CA GLN A 230 3.55 8.43 4.85
C GLN A 230 2.36 8.54 5.84
N PHE A 231 2.61 9.03 7.05
CA PHE A 231 1.57 9.26 8.05
C PHE A 231 0.52 10.27 7.55
N LEU A 232 0.98 11.43 7.05
CA LEU A 232 0.11 12.50 6.54
C LEU A 232 -0.74 12.01 5.37
N TYR A 233 -0.10 11.33 4.41
CA TYR A 233 -0.82 10.74 3.28
C TYR A 233 -1.87 9.72 3.71
N ALA A 234 -1.51 8.79 4.59
CA ALA A 234 -2.41 7.73 5.02
C ALA A 234 -3.59 8.28 5.84
N THR A 235 -3.35 9.31 6.65
CA THR A 235 -4.40 10.04 7.38
C THR A 235 -5.40 10.65 6.40
N LEU A 236 -4.93 11.33 5.36
CA LEU A 236 -5.77 11.89 4.31
C LEU A 236 -6.54 10.80 3.56
N ALA A 237 -5.81 9.81 3.03
CA ALA A 237 -6.35 8.79 2.15
C ALA A 237 -7.43 7.94 2.83
N ALA A 238 -7.15 7.43 4.04
CA ALA A 238 -8.08 6.60 4.79
C ALA A 238 -9.25 7.43 5.35
N GLY A 239 -8.97 8.64 5.85
CA GLY A 239 -10.00 9.53 6.40
C GLY A 239 -11.02 9.93 5.35
N VAL A 240 -10.58 10.52 4.25
CA VAL A 240 -11.47 10.96 3.17
C VAL A 240 -12.13 9.75 2.49
N GLY A 241 -11.39 8.66 2.26
CA GLY A 241 -11.92 7.47 1.61
C GLY A 241 -13.10 6.84 2.37
N LEU A 242 -13.01 6.73 3.70
CA LEU A 242 -14.10 6.18 4.53
C LEU A 242 -15.31 7.10 4.58
N HIS A 243 -15.10 8.40 4.64
CA HIS A 243 -16.16 9.40 4.77
C HIS A 243 -16.69 9.92 3.42
N PHE A 244 -16.16 9.46 2.28
CA PHE A 244 -16.56 9.90 0.94
C PHE A 244 -18.06 9.71 0.68
N ILE A 245 -18.56 8.48 0.85
CA ILE A 245 -19.99 8.16 0.62
C ILE A 245 -20.90 8.91 1.60
N PRO A 246 -20.67 8.90 2.93
CA PRO A 246 -21.44 9.71 3.87
C PRO A 246 -21.47 11.20 3.52
N TYR A 247 -20.34 11.77 3.09
CA TYR A 247 -20.27 13.16 2.67
C TYR A 247 -21.15 13.43 1.44
N MET A 248 -21.07 12.59 0.41
CA MET A 248 -21.87 12.73 -0.81
C MET A 248 -23.37 12.64 -0.53
N ILE A 249 -23.77 11.73 0.37
CA ILE A 249 -25.17 11.63 0.81
C ILE A 249 -25.61 12.91 1.54
N GLY A 250 -24.73 13.47 2.38
CA GLY A 250 -24.96 14.74 3.07
C GLY A 250 -25.12 15.94 2.13
N LEU A 251 -24.54 15.87 0.92
CA LEU A 251 -24.74 16.87 -0.15
C LEU A 251 -26.06 16.69 -0.93
N GLY A 252 -26.82 15.60 -0.67
CA GLY A 252 -28.09 15.29 -1.35
C GLY A 252 -27.98 14.29 -2.50
N TYR A 253 -26.81 13.71 -2.76
CA TYR A 253 -26.68 12.66 -3.77
C TYR A 253 -27.22 11.32 -3.25
N SER A 254 -27.73 10.47 -4.15
CA SER A 254 -28.14 9.12 -3.78
C SER A 254 -26.95 8.25 -3.40
N GLY A 255 -27.15 7.28 -2.50
CA GLY A 255 -26.09 6.35 -2.09
C GLY A 255 -25.52 5.55 -3.27
N THR A 256 -26.37 5.18 -4.25
CA THR A 256 -25.95 4.48 -5.47
C THR A 256 -25.04 5.36 -6.35
N PHE A 257 -25.39 6.64 -6.51
CA PHE A 257 -24.55 7.59 -7.24
C PHE A 257 -23.22 7.80 -6.52
N ALA A 258 -23.21 7.99 -5.20
CA ALA A 258 -22.01 8.15 -4.38
C ALA A 258 -21.07 6.93 -4.49
N ALA A 259 -21.62 5.71 -4.46
CA ALA A 259 -20.86 4.48 -4.65
C ALA A 259 -20.27 4.39 -6.07
N GLY A 260 -21.04 4.81 -7.10
CA GLY A 260 -20.56 4.91 -8.48
C GLY A 260 -19.39 5.90 -8.60
N MET A 261 -19.47 7.07 -7.97
CA MET A 261 -18.38 8.05 -7.96
C MET A 261 -17.12 7.52 -7.25
N LEU A 262 -17.26 6.75 -6.17
CA LEU A 262 -16.14 6.09 -5.53
C LEU A 262 -15.48 5.07 -6.47
N SER A 263 -16.25 4.35 -7.27
CA SER A 263 -15.71 3.43 -8.28
C SER A 263 -14.90 4.18 -9.34
N VAL A 264 -15.36 5.36 -9.76
CA VAL A 264 -14.61 6.25 -10.67
C VAL A 264 -13.32 6.75 -10.01
N VAL A 265 -13.33 7.09 -8.72
CA VAL A 265 -12.10 7.41 -7.95
C VAL A 265 -11.10 6.26 -8.05
N PHE A 266 -11.51 5.01 -7.86
CA PHE A 266 -10.61 3.85 -7.97
C PHE A 266 -10.06 3.63 -9.39
N LEU A 267 -10.82 3.97 -10.41
CA LEU A 267 -10.33 3.95 -11.79
C LEU A 267 -9.19 4.99 -11.97
N PHE A 268 -9.42 6.21 -11.51
CA PHE A 268 -8.38 7.26 -11.54
C PHE A 268 -7.17 6.93 -10.66
N THR A 269 -7.31 6.17 -9.56
CA THR A 269 -6.15 5.68 -8.79
C THR A 269 -5.22 4.81 -9.61
N THR A 270 -5.75 4.00 -10.51
CA THR A 270 -4.91 3.19 -11.42
C THR A 270 -4.12 4.09 -12.37
N VAL A 271 -4.81 5.07 -12.98
CA VAL A 271 -4.15 6.06 -13.86
C VAL A 271 -3.09 6.85 -13.09
N GLY A 272 -3.40 7.25 -11.85
CA GLY A 272 -2.46 7.96 -10.96
C GLY A 272 -1.19 7.16 -10.67
N LYS A 273 -1.31 5.85 -10.34
CA LYS A 273 -0.16 4.97 -10.11
C LYS A 273 0.75 4.88 -11.33
N LEU A 274 0.17 4.67 -12.52
CA LEU A 274 0.92 4.57 -13.76
C LEU A 274 1.55 5.90 -14.14
N GLY A 275 0.75 6.97 -14.18
CA GLY A 275 1.19 8.29 -14.61
C GLY A 275 2.26 8.90 -13.70
N MET A 276 2.09 8.83 -12.39
CA MET A 276 3.05 9.37 -11.45
C MET A 276 4.30 8.50 -11.30
N GLY A 277 4.19 7.17 -11.49
CA GLY A 277 5.34 6.29 -11.60
C GLY A 277 6.21 6.67 -12.81
N PHE A 278 5.58 6.86 -13.97
CA PHE A 278 6.25 7.32 -15.18
C PHE A 278 6.84 8.74 -15.03
N ALA A 279 6.13 9.65 -14.35
CA ALA A 279 6.63 10.99 -14.07
C ALA A 279 7.86 10.95 -13.15
N ALA A 280 7.87 10.07 -12.13
CA ALA A 280 9.00 9.91 -11.22
C ALA A 280 10.28 9.46 -11.94
N ASP A 281 10.16 8.63 -12.97
CA ASP A 281 11.32 8.21 -13.81
C ASP A 281 11.93 9.37 -14.60
N ARG A 282 11.17 10.44 -14.86
CA ARG A 282 11.62 11.59 -15.66
C ARG A 282 12.12 12.78 -14.84
N VAL A 283 11.49 13.03 -13.71
CA VAL A 283 11.82 14.21 -12.90
C VAL A 283 12.47 13.88 -11.55
N SER A 284 11.97 13.00 -10.79
CA SER A 284 12.43 12.30 -9.57
C SER A 284 11.22 11.93 -8.70
N ALA A 285 11.36 10.91 -7.84
CA ALA A 285 10.30 10.52 -6.90
C ALA A 285 9.93 11.68 -5.95
N ARG A 286 10.91 12.49 -5.54
CA ARG A 286 10.70 13.66 -4.69
C ARG A 286 9.80 14.71 -5.34
N ILE A 287 10.09 15.10 -6.59
CA ILE A 287 9.28 16.10 -7.32
C ILE A 287 7.89 15.52 -7.59
N ALA A 288 7.80 14.28 -8.07
CA ALA A 288 6.52 13.64 -8.34
C ALA A 288 5.62 13.56 -7.10
N LEU A 289 6.18 13.19 -5.93
CA LEU A 289 5.42 13.13 -4.69
C LEU A 289 5.02 14.54 -4.19
N THR A 290 5.87 15.55 -4.39
CA THR A 290 5.52 16.96 -4.09
C THR A 290 4.33 17.41 -4.94
N VAL A 291 4.37 17.17 -6.24
CA VAL A 291 3.25 17.47 -7.16
C VAL A 291 2.00 16.71 -6.76
N ASN A 292 2.14 15.46 -6.32
CA ASN A 292 1.02 14.66 -5.83
C ASN A 292 0.35 15.28 -4.59
N PHE A 293 1.11 15.75 -3.60
CA PHE A 293 0.55 16.44 -2.43
C PHE A 293 -0.10 17.77 -2.79
N ILE A 294 0.45 18.54 -3.74
CA ILE A 294 -0.17 19.76 -4.27
C ILE A 294 -1.50 19.40 -4.96
N GLY A 295 -1.51 18.38 -5.80
CA GLY A 295 -2.73 17.88 -6.45
C GLY A 295 -3.78 17.42 -5.43
N ALA A 296 -3.36 16.73 -4.36
CA ALA A 296 -4.26 16.32 -3.28
C ALA A 296 -4.86 17.54 -2.55
N ALA A 297 -4.08 18.60 -2.32
CA ALA A 297 -4.59 19.85 -1.74
C ALA A 297 -5.63 20.51 -2.67
N ILE A 298 -5.37 20.53 -3.98
CA ILE A 298 -6.35 21.02 -4.98
C ILE A 298 -7.63 20.18 -4.94
N GLY A 299 -7.50 18.84 -4.88
CA GLY A 299 -8.63 17.94 -4.69
C GLY A 299 -9.44 18.28 -3.44
N MET A 300 -8.77 18.52 -2.31
CA MET A 300 -9.44 18.92 -1.07
C MET A 300 -10.08 20.31 -1.15
N MET A 301 -9.59 21.24 -1.97
CA MET A 301 -10.28 22.49 -2.25
C MET A 301 -11.50 22.29 -3.11
N LEU A 302 -11.42 21.44 -4.14
CA LEU A 302 -12.56 21.15 -5.01
C LEU A 302 -13.70 20.42 -4.29
N ILE A 303 -13.44 19.68 -3.20
CA ILE A 303 -14.47 18.97 -2.44
C ILE A 303 -15.51 19.92 -1.85
N PHE A 304 -15.14 21.16 -1.48
CA PHE A 304 -16.07 22.17 -0.97
C PHE A 304 -17.12 22.59 -2.00
N ALA A 305 -16.77 22.47 -3.28
CA ALA A 305 -17.65 22.80 -4.40
C ALA A 305 -18.37 21.56 -4.98
N ALA A 306 -18.19 20.36 -4.38
CA ALA A 306 -18.73 19.10 -4.89
C ALA A 306 -20.27 19.02 -4.89
N ARG A 307 -20.98 19.99 -4.27
CA ARG A 307 -22.43 20.16 -4.41
C ARG A 307 -22.80 20.51 -5.85
N ASN A 308 -21.92 21.19 -6.58
CA ASN A 308 -22.11 21.46 -8.01
C ASN A 308 -21.60 20.26 -8.83
N PRO A 309 -22.46 19.56 -9.60
CA PRO A 309 -22.04 18.41 -10.40
C PRO A 309 -20.88 18.71 -11.37
N LEU A 310 -20.79 19.93 -11.90
CA LEU A 310 -19.68 20.34 -12.79
C LEU A 310 -18.32 20.35 -12.08
N LEU A 311 -18.29 20.57 -10.76
CA LEU A 311 -17.05 20.58 -9.95
C LEU A 311 -16.81 19.23 -9.24
N LEU A 312 -17.85 18.41 -9.10
CA LEU A 312 -17.75 17.06 -8.58
C LEU A 312 -16.84 16.17 -9.43
N TYR A 313 -16.99 16.19 -10.77
CA TYR A 313 -16.18 15.34 -11.65
C TYR A 313 -14.69 15.70 -11.62
N PRO A 314 -14.27 16.98 -11.73
CA PRO A 314 -12.88 17.38 -11.49
C PRO A 314 -12.35 16.97 -10.12
N PHE A 315 -13.14 17.11 -9.05
CA PHE A 315 -12.77 16.63 -7.71
C PHE A 315 -12.47 15.12 -7.72
N VAL A 316 -13.39 14.30 -8.23
CA VAL A 316 -13.27 12.85 -8.30
C VAL A 316 -12.02 12.44 -9.09
N ALA A 317 -11.76 13.11 -10.23
CA ALA A 317 -10.59 12.84 -11.05
C ALA A 317 -9.28 13.18 -10.32
N VAL A 318 -9.16 14.40 -9.79
CA VAL A 318 -7.95 14.86 -9.09
C VAL A 318 -7.71 14.04 -7.83
N TYR A 319 -8.74 13.82 -7.02
CA TYR A 319 -8.64 13.00 -5.82
C TYR A 319 -8.20 11.57 -6.15
N GLY A 320 -8.82 10.94 -7.15
CA GLY A 320 -8.46 9.60 -7.59
C GLY A 320 -7.01 9.50 -8.08
N LEU A 321 -6.57 10.42 -8.95
CA LEU A 321 -5.19 10.46 -9.45
C LEU A 321 -4.18 10.53 -8.31
N THR A 322 -4.45 11.35 -7.30
CA THR A 322 -3.52 11.58 -6.18
C THR A 322 -3.60 10.52 -5.08
N LEU A 323 -4.72 9.81 -4.97
CA LEU A 323 -4.92 8.76 -3.97
C LEU A 323 -4.05 7.52 -4.22
N GLY A 324 -3.80 7.14 -5.46
CA GLY A 324 -3.06 5.91 -5.80
C GLY A 324 -1.55 6.09 -5.86
N ALA A 325 -1.08 7.23 -6.30
CA ALA A 325 0.31 7.51 -6.63
C ALA A 325 1.30 7.31 -5.47
N PRO A 326 1.02 7.70 -4.22
CA PRO A 326 1.96 7.54 -3.11
C PRO A 326 2.36 6.11 -2.80
N LEU A 327 1.53 5.10 -3.13
CA LEU A 327 1.92 3.69 -3.03
C LEU A 327 3.14 3.37 -3.91
N VAL A 328 3.29 4.05 -5.03
CA VAL A 328 4.44 3.93 -5.94
C VAL A 328 5.57 4.85 -5.51
N LEU A 329 5.24 6.10 -5.14
CA LEU A 329 6.22 7.15 -4.95
C LEU A 329 7.00 7.04 -3.64
N PHE A 330 6.39 6.55 -2.54
CA PHE A 330 7.11 6.37 -1.27
C PHE A 330 8.22 5.31 -1.35
N PRO A 331 8.02 4.11 -1.92
CA PRO A 331 9.12 3.18 -2.15
C PRO A 331 10.23 3.74 -3.04
N LEU A 332 9.87 4.49 -4.09
CA LEU A 332 10.84 5.16 -4.95
C LEU A 332 11.66 6.19 -4.16
N LEU A 333 10.99 7.05 -3.40
CA LEU A 333 11.66 8.06 -2.57
C LEU A 333 12.54 7.42 -1.49
N THR A 334 12.13 6.27 -0.91
CA THR A 334 12.95 5.52 0.03
C THR A 334 14.25 5.06 -0.62
N ALA A 335 14.17 4.48 -1.82
CA ALA A 335 15.34 4.03 -2.57
C ALA A 335 16.27 5.19 -2.95
N ASP A 336 15.70 6.33 -3.38
CA ASP A 336 16.44 7.50 -3.83
C ASP A 336 17.11 8.26 -2.68
N SER A 337 16.53 8.22 -1.46
CA SER A 337 17.02 9.00 -0.32
C SER A 337 17.83 8.18 0.68
N LEU A 338 17.54 6.90 0.85
CA LEU A 338 18.14 6.04 1.87
C LEU A 338 18.90 4.84 1.30
N GLY A 339 18.77 4.61 -0.02
CA GLY A 339 19.45 3.52 -0.73
C GLY A 339 18.75 2.17 -0.61
N LEU A 340 19.43 1.13 -1.07
CA LEU A 340 18.86 -0.23 -1.19
C LEU A 340 19.43 -1.22 -0.19
N LYS A 341 20.45 -0.86 0.60
CA LYS A 341 21.17 -1.77 1.52
C LYS A 341 20.23 -2.47 2.52
N ARG A 342 19.41 -1.70 3.23
CA ARG A 342 18.39 -2.18 4.19
C ARG A 342 16.99 -1.68 3.81
N PHE A 343 16.69 -1.73 2.52
CA PHE A 343 15.43 -1.23 1.98
C PHE A 343 14.20 -1.87 2.65
N GLY A 344 14.27 -3.20 2.89
CA GLY A 344 13.19 -3.93 3.54
C GLY A 344 12.94 -3.46 4.98
N ALA A 345 13.98 -3.39 5.81
CA ALA A 345 13.86 -2.94 7.20
C ALA A 345 13.41 -1.47 7.29
N ILE A 346 13.98 -0.59 6.46
CA ILE A 346 13.61 0.83 6.40
C ILE A 346 12.14 0.98 5.97
N GLY A 347 11.73 0.27 4.92
CA GLY A 347 10.35 0.27 4.41
C GLY A 347 9.35 -0.30 5.42
N GLY A 348 9.74 -1.38 6.12
CA GLY A 348 8.91 -1.99 7.16
C GLY A 348 8.66 -1.05 8.34
N VAL A 349 9.72 -0.40 8.86
CA VAL A 349 9.59 0.57 9.97
C VAL A 349 8.81 1.80 9.53
N SER A 350 9.10 2.36 8.36
CA SER A 350 8.36 3.52 7.84
C SER A 350 6.88 3.19 7.58
N GLY A 351 6.56 1.96 7.21
CA GLY A 351 5.20 1.46 7.02
C GLY A 351 4.31 1.50 8.27
N ILE A 352 4.90 1.48 9.48
CA ILE A 352 4.16 1.68 10.74
C ILE A 352 3.51 3.05 10.76
N PHE A 353 4.20 4.08 10.28
CA PHE A 353 3.67 5.45 10.22
C PHE A 353 2.51 5.57 9.23
N ASN A 354 2.57 4.82 8.11
CA ASN A 354 1.45 4.70 7.18
C ASN A 354 0.23 4.07 7.88
N THR A 355 0.43 2.97 8.61
CA THR A 355 -0.64 2.28 9.36
C THR A 355 -1.24 3.17 10.44
N ALA A 356 -0.40 3.89 11.19
CA ALA A 356 -0.85 4.84 12.20
C ALA A 356 -1.69 5.97 11.59
N GLY A 357 -1.26 6.53 10.46
CA GLY A 357 -2.04 7.53 9.72
C GLY A 357 -3.38 6.99 9.24
N ALA A 358 -3.40 5.79 8.68
CA ALA A 358 -4.64 5.14 8.23
C ALA A 358 -5.62 4.86 9.38
N PHE A 359 -5.14 4.69 10.61
CA PHE A 359 -5.96 4.57 11.81
C PHE A 359 -6.50 5.93 12.29
N VAL A 360 -5.62 6.95 12.33
CA VAL A 360 -5.96 8.31 12.83
C VAL A 360 -6.94 9.02 11.91
N GLY A 361 -6.78 8.88 10.58
CA GLY A 361 -7.56 9.64 9.60
C GLY A 361 -9.08 9.49 9.74
N PRO A 362 -9.64 8.28 9.69
CA PRO A 362 -11.08 8.07 9.86
C PRO A 362 -11.61 8.56 11.22
N MET A 363 -10.84 8.35 12.29
CA MET A 363 -11.24 8.82 13.63
C MET A 363 -11.27 10.34 13.71
N MET A 364 -10.29 11.01 13.11
CA MET A 364 -10.21 12.47 13.06
C MET A 364 -11.42 13.06 12.33
N LEU A 365 -11.70 12.58 11.11
CA LEU A 365 -12.83 13.08 10.32
C LEU A 365 -14.18 12.80 11.02
N GLY A 366 -14.34 11.59 11.56
CA GLY A 366 -15.54 11.21 12.30
C GLY A 366 -15.77 12.08 13.54
N ARG A 367 -14.72 12.29 14.36
CA ARG A 367 -14.81 13.11 15.57
C ARG A 367 -15.14 14.58 15.27
N ILE A 368 -14.50 15.14 14.21
CA ILE A 368 -14.81 16.51 13.79
C ILE A 368 -16.27 16.61 13.38
N PHE A 369 -16.77 15.67 12.58
CA PHE A 369 -18.18 15.66 12.17
C PHE A 369 -19.14 15.53 13.38
N ASP A 370 -18.84 14.63 14.31
CA ASP A 370 -19.68 14.43 15.51
C ASP A 370 -19.80 15.70 16.37
N VAL A 371 -18.74 16.52 16.42
CA VAL A 371 -18.69 17.77 17.20
C VAL A 371 -19.28 18.95 16.43
N THR A 372 -19.00 19.06 15.12
CA THR A 372 -19.35 20.25 14.32
C THR A 372 -20.58 20.09 13.43
N GLY A 373 -21.06 18.86 13.22
CA GLY A 373 -22.10 18.54 12.25
C GLY A 373 -21.68 18.69 10.79
N SER A 374 -20.38 18.96 10.50
CA SER A 374 -19.87 19.24 9.17
C SER A 374 -18.49 18.63 8.94
N TYR A 375 -18.18 18.28 7.69
CA TYR A 375 -16.85 17.87 7.28
C TYR A 375 -15.93 19.04 6.89
N SER A 376 -16.42 20.29 6.86
CA SER A 376 -15.65 21.45 6.36
C SER A 376 -14.31 21.61 7.07
N THR A 377 -14.33 21.69 8.41
CA THR A 377 -13.10 21.80 9.21
C THR A 377 -12.16 20.61 9.02
N ALA A 378 -12.72 19.39 8.82
CA ALA A 378 -11.91 18.22 8.55
C ALA A 378 -11.17 18.34 7.20
N PHE A 379 -11.81 18.86 6.16
CA PHE A 379 -11.18 19.06 4.86
C PHE A 379 -10.16 20.23 4.89
N GLU A 380 -10.42 21.29 5.64
CA GLU A 380 -9.42 22.34 5.90
C GLU A 380 -8.16 21.78 6.55
N ILE A 381 -8.30 20.94 7.56
CA ILE A 381 -7.17 20.23 8.17
C ILE A 381 -6.48 19.35 7.12
N CYS A 382 -7.21 18.63 6.27
CA CYS A 382 -6.63 17.82 5.20
C CYS A 382 -5.79 18.66 4.22
N ILE A 383 -6.19 19.90 3.90
CA ILE A 383 -5.40 20.82 3.08
C ILE A 383 -4.08 21.18 3.80
N VAL A 384 -4.14 21.47 5.09
CA VAL A 384 -2.93 21.75 5.90
C VAL A 384 -2.01 20.51 5.93
N LEU A 385 -2.56 19.31 6.11
CA LEU A 385 -1.78 18.07 6.07
C LEU A 385 -1.11 17.86 4.69
N CYS A 386 -1.76 18.23 3.59
CA CYS A 386 -1.13 18.22 2.26
C CYS A 386 0.04 19.22 2.20
N GLY A 387 -0.10 20.42 2.73
CA GLY A 387 0.98 21.40 2.82
C GLY A 387 2.18 20.90 3.62
N LEU A 388 1.93 20.26 4.77
CA LEU A 388 2.97 19.60 5.55
C LEU A 388 3.61 18.43 4.79
N GLY A 389 2.83 17.68 3.99
CA GLY A 389 3.32 16.63 3.09
C GLY A 389 4.26 17.17 2.02
N VAL A 390 3.94 18.33 1.41
CA VAL A 390 4.84 19.05 0.49
C VAL A 390 6.14 19.40 1.19
N ALA A 391 6.08 20.00 2.39
CA ALA A 391 7.26 20.40 3.15
C ALA A 391 8.12 19.18 3.53
N ALA A 392 7.50 18.09 3.99
CA ALA A 392 8.19 16.83 4.32
C ALA A 392 8.90 16.25 3.09
N THR A 393 8.23 16.20 1.94
CA THR A 393 8.78 15.65 0.71
C THR A 393 9.95 16.47 0.19
N LEU A 394 9.83 17.81 0.17
CA LEU A 394 10.92 18.71 -0.23
C LEU A 394 12.11 18.64 0.72
N ALA A 395 11.88 18.30 1.99
CA ALA A 395 12.92 18.15 2.99
C ALA A 395 13.69 16.82 2.90
N CYS A 396 13.20 15.82 2.14
CA CYS A 396 13.95 14.62 1.82
C CYS A 396 15.11 14.97 0.87
N LEU A 397 16.29 14.42 1.15
CA LEU A 397 17.49 14.67 0.35
C LEU A 397 17.86 13.42 -0.45
N PRO A 398 18.50 13.56 -1.62
CA PRO A 398 19.13 12.45 -2.31
C PRO A 398 20.18 11.75 -1.43
N PHE A 399 20.37 10.45 -1.64
CA PHE A 399 21.26 9.60 -0.84
C PHE A 399 22.67 10.18 -0.67
N GLU A 400 23.29 10.65 -1.75
CA GLU A 400 24.63 11.24 -1.71
C GLU A 400 24.72 12.47 -0.79
N SER A 401 23.70 13.34 -0.84
CA SER A 401 23.63 14.53 0.00
C SER A 401 23.41 14.19 1.47
N GLU A 402 22.60 13.17 1.76
CA GLU A 402 22.35 12.70 3.12
C GLU A 402 23.58 12.00 3.70
N GLN A 403 24.30 11.23 2.89
CA GLN A 403 25.55 10.59 3.27
C GLN A 403 26.64 11.63 3.59
N ALA A 404 26.77 12.69 2.78
CA ALA A 404 27.71 13.77 3.04
C ALA A 404 27.39 14.49 4.37
N ARG A 405 26.12 14.76 4.65
CA ARG A 405 25.68 15.34 5.93
C ARG A 405 25.95 14.43 7.12
N SER A 406 25.72 13.15 6.99
CA SER A 406 26.00 12.17 8.05
C SER A 406 27.48 12.15 8.42
N ARG A 407 28.37 12.11 7.42
CA ARG A 407 29.84 12.19 7.62
C ARG A 407 30.26 13.47 8.34
N LEU A 408 29.71 14.64 7.95
CA LEU A 408 30.01 15.90 8.61
C LEU A 408 29.53 15.94 10.07
N ARG A 409 28.41 15.32 10.40
CA ARG A 409 27.92 15.21 11.79
C ARG A 409 28.86 14.36 12.65
N VAL A 410 29.33 13.24 12.13
CA VAL A 410 30.28 12.36 12.84
C VAL A 410 31.60 13.09 13.05
N ALA A 411 32.14 13.77 12.03
CA ALA A 411 33.36 14.54 12.15
C ALA A 411 33.25 15.66 13.20
N ARG A 412 32.15 16.41 13.24
CA ARG A 412 31.91 17.45 14.24
C ARG A 412 31.77 16.88 15.66
N ALA A 413 31.14 15.73 15.83
CA ALA A 413 31.04 15.08 17.12
C ALA A 413 32.41 14.59 17.63
N ALA A 414 33.27 14.10 16.73
CA ALA A 414 34.64 13.67 17.06
C ALA A 414 35.57 14.85 17.39
N THR A 415 35.30 16.06 16.88
CA THR A 415 36.08 17.27 17.22
C THR A 415 35.57 18.00 18.46
N ALA A 416 34.39 17.65 18.96
CA ALA A 416 33.78 18.23 20.16
C ALA A 416 33.94 17.35 21.42
N ALA A 417 34.43 16.13 21.26
CA ALA A 417 34.80 15.18 22.31
C ALA A 417 36.33 15.21 22.56
#